data_e585edfe90eada384c65b75deacec4b7
#
_entry.id   e585edfe90eada384c65b75deacec4b7
#
_cell.length_a   1.000
_cell.length_b   1.000
_cell.length_c   1.000
_cell.angle_alpha   90.00
_cell.angle_beta   90.00
_cell.angle_gamma   90.00
#
_symmetry.space_group_name_H-M   'P 1'
#
loop_
_entity.id
_entity.type
_entity.pdbx_description
1 polymer ?
#
loop_
_entity_poly.entity_id
_entity_poly.type
_entity_poly.pdbx_seq_one_letter_code
_entity_poly.pdbx_strand_id
1 'polypeptide(L)'
;MQLLTIGKNQAGQRLDKFLKKALPNAGTGFLYKMLRKKNITLNGKKAEGKEILAQGDEVKCFFSEETYASLSGAGAAEDTSDYRKAYRSLKDISVLYEDENILLLNKPAGVLTQKAKPEDLSLNEWLIGHLLAADAIKETDLATFHPSVCNRLDRNTSGIVLCGKTLAGSQALSRIIKDRSVKKYYQTVCKGKILQESTLEGYLYKDERTNTVQVFPDIAEAPEDASLSLIHISEPTRQEA
;
A
#
# COMPACT_ATOMS: atom_id res chain seq x y z
N MET A 1 5.10 -33.00 -3.61
CA MET A 1 6.15 -31.98 -3.34
C MET A 1 5.83 -30.75 -4.19
N GLN A 2 5.72 -29.59 -3.58
CA GLN A 2 5.46 -28.32 -4.28
C GLN A 2 6.70 -27.42 -4.20
N LEU A 3 7.03 -26.79 -5.33
CA LEU A 3 8.13 -25.85 -5.47
C LEU A 3 7.56 -24.47 -5.73
N LEU A 4 7.93 -23.51 -4.89
CA LEU A 4 7.62 -22.10 -5.04
C LEU A 4 8.93 -21.33 -5.34
N THR A 5 9.04 -20.79 -6.54
CA THR A 5 10.18 -19.96 -6.93
C THR A 5 9.87 -18.51 -6.61
N ILE A 6 10.77 -17.84 -5.89
CA ILE A 6 10.61 -16.47 -5.48
C ILE A 6 10.86 -15.54 -6.68
N GLY A 7 9.82 -14.87 -7.11
CA GLY A 7 9.89 -13.87 -8.17
C GLY A 7 10.29 -12.48 -7.64
N LYS A 8 10.41 -11.52 -8.55
CA LYS A 8 10.75 -10.13 -8.25
C LYS A 8 9.81 -9.50 -7.21
N ASN A 9 8.52 -9.81 -7.28
CA ASN A 9 7.48 -9.25 -6.39
C ASN A 9 7.44 -9.88 -5.00
N GLN A 10 8.11 -11.01 -4.78
CA GLN A 10 8.19 -11.70 -3.49
C GLN A 10 9.54 -11.51 -2.81
N ALA A 11 10.57 -11.09 -3.55
CA ALA A 11 11.90 -10.82 -3.00
C ALA A 11 11.87 -9.67 -1.97
N GLY A 12 12.77 -9.72 -0.98
CA GLY A 12 12.88 -8.70 0.07
C GLY A 12 11.93 -8.89 1.25
N GLN A 13 11.03 -9.87 1.23
CA GLN A 13 10.20 -10.20 2.40
C GLN A 13 10.80 -11.36 3.21
N ARG A 14 10.37 -11.49 4.46
CA ARG A 14 10.75 -12.61 5.30
C ARG A 14 10.02 -13.88 4.86
N LEU A 15 10.70 -15.02 4.96
CA LEU A 15 10.15 -16.33 4.60
C LEU A 15 8.84 -16.65 5.34
N ASP A 16 8.73 -16.35 6.65
CA ASP A 16 7.51 -16.59 7.41
C ASP A 16 6.32 -15.76 6.91
N LYS A 17 6.57 -14.52 6.46
CA LYS A 17 5.54 -13.65 5.89
C LYS A 17 5.09 -14.12 4.50
N PHE A 18 6.05 -14.58 3.69
CA PHE A 18 5.76 -15.20 2.41
C PHE A 18 4.91 -16.46 2.58
N LEU A 19 5.34 -17.39 3.45
CA LEU A 19 4.62 -18.64 3.72
C LEU A 19 3.19 -18.39 4.21
N LYS A 20 2.98 -17.35 5.04
CA LYS A 20 1.66 -16.99 5.54
C LYS A 20 0.70 -16.54 4.43
N LYS A 21 1.24 -15.95 3.35
CA LYS A 21 0.47 -15.55 2.16
C LYS A 21 0.26 -16.73 1.21
N ALA A 22 1.31 -17.51 0.96
CA ALA A 22 1.25 -18.68 0.08
C ALA A 22 0.39 -19.81 0.65
N LEU A 23 0.29 -19.90 1.98
CA LEU A 23 -0.46 -20.92 2.72
C LEU A 23 -1.39 -20.24 3.75
N PRO A 24 -2.41 -19.48 3.31
CA PRO A 24 -3.25 -18.65 4.20
C PRO A 24 -4.00 -19.46 5.24
N ASN A 25 -4.35 -20.71 4.93
CA ASN A 25 -5.06 -21.61 5.83
C ASN A 25 -4.12 -22.32 6.83
N ALA A 26 -2.79 -22.13 6.72
CA ALA A 26 -1.84 -22.67 7.66
C ALA A 26 -1.66 -21.74 8.86
N GLY A 27 -1.92 -22.25 10.06
CA GLY A 27 -1.64 -21.53 11.29
C GLY A 27 -0.13 -21.26 11.46
N THR A 28 0.22 -20.14 12.07
CA THR A 28 1.62 -19.72 12.27
C THR A 28 2.45 -20.81 12.99
N GLY A 29 1.90 -21.42 14.02
CA GLY A 29 2.57 -22.51 14.75
C GLY A 29 2.84 -23.75 13.87
N PHE A 30 1.92 -24.07 12.96
CA PHE A 30 2.09 -25.14 11.99
C PHE A 30 3.27 -24.83 11.05
N LEU A 31 3.33 -23.62 10.49
CA LEU A 31 4.41 -23.21 9.58
C LEU A 31 5.79 -23.35 10.24
N TYR A 32 5.96 -22.86 11.45
CA TYR A 32 7.22 -22.98 12.19
C TYR A 32 7.55 -24.45 12.55
N LYS A 33 6.54 -25.28 12.83
CA LYS A 33 6.73 -26.73 13.03
C LYS A 33 7.23 -27.41 11.75
N MET A 34 6.69 -27.02 10.58
CA MET A 34 7.11 -27.58 9.29
C MET A 34 8.53 -27.16 8.90
N LEU A 35 8.92 -25.90 9.16
CA LEU A 35 10.30 -25.42 8.99
C LEU A 35 11.28 -26.22 9.86
N ARG A 36 10.98 -26.40 11.16
CA ARG A 36 11.81 -27.19 12.08
C ARG A 36 11.99 -28.63 11.64
N LYS A 37 10.93 -29.26 11.11
CA LYS A 37 10.94 -30.64 10.63
C LYS A 37 11.54 -30.80 9.23
N LYS A 38 11.98 -29.73 8.57
CA LYS A 38 12.42 -29.70 7.17
C LYS A 38 11.35 -30.10 6.16
N ASN A 39 10.07 -30.05 6.54
CA ASN A 39 8.96 -30.25 5.61
C ASN A 39 8.72 -28.99 4.76
N ILE A 40 9.29 -27.87 5.15
CA ILE A 40 9.48 -26.66 4.33
C ILE A 40 10.97 -26.32 4.38
N THR A 41 11.58 -26.12 3.21
CA THR A 41 13.00 -25.77 3.09
C THR A 41 13.17 -24.57 2.17
N LEU A 42 14.24 -23.80 2.40
CA LEU A 42 14.69 -22.71 1.53
C LEU A 42 16.00 -23.13 0.86
N ASN A 43 16.04 -23.13 -0.47
CA ASN A 43 17.21 -23.54 -1.27
C ASN A 43 17.75 -24.93 -0.85
N GLY A 44 16.83 -25.86 -0.54
CA GLY A 44 17.17 -27.20 -0.08
C GLY A 44 17.71 -27.29 1.36
N LYS A 45 17.83 -26.18 2.09
CA LYS A 45 18.34 -26.11 3.47
C LYS A 45 17.21 -25.90 4.48
N LYS A 46 17.46 -26.31 5.72
CA LYS A 46 16.59 -25.98 6.85
C LYS A 46 16.52 -24.46 7.03
N ALA A 47 15.31 -23.93 7.25
CA ALA A 47 15.08 -22.53 7.47
C ALA A 47 14.35 -22.28 8.81
N GLU A 48 14.49 -21.07 9.35
CA GLU A 48 13.89 -20.63 10.61
C GLU A 48 12.67 -19.73 10.42
N GLY A 49 12.45 -19.22 9.19
CA GLY A 49 11.35 -18.33 8.83
C GLY A 49 11.72 -16.84 8.91
N LYS A 50 12.92 -16.49 9.42
CA LYS A 50 13.39 -15.11 9.51
C LYS A 50 14.20 -14.66 8.30
N GLU A 51 14.57 -15.59 7.44
CA GLU A 51 15.37 -15.36 6.25
C GLU A 51 14.68 -14.36 5.33
N ILE A 52 15.46 -13.43 4.78
CA ILE A 52 14.99 -12.49 3.74
C ILE A 52 15.15 -13.20 2.40
N LEU A 53 14.04 -13.34 1.69
CA LEU A 53 14.00 -14.00 0.40
C LEU A 53 14.64 -13.15 -0.69
N ALA A 54 15.46 -13.78 -1.53
CA ALA A 54 16.01 -13.21 -2.74
C ALA A 54 15.26 -13.72 -3.98
N GLN A 55 15.30 -12.95 -5.06
CA GLN A 55 14.78 -13.42 -6.34
C GLN A 55 15.52 -14.67 -6.80
N GLY A 56 14.76 -15.68 -7.24
CA GLY A 56 15.30 -16.97 -7.63
C GLY A 56 15.43 -17.98 -6.49
N ASP A 57 15.20 -17.59 -5.24
CA ASP A 57 15.13 -18.54 -4.12
C ASP A 57 14.04 -19.58 -4.36
N GLU A 58 14.32 -20.81 -3.92
CA GLU A 58 13.41 -21.95 -4.01
C GLU A 58 12.87 -22.33 -2.63
N VAL A 59 11.56 -22.23 -2.45
CA VAL A 59 10.87 -22.75 -1.27
C VAL A 59 10.22 -24.06 -1.62
N LYS A 60 10.68 -25.16 -1.03
CA LYS A 60 10.13 -26.51 -1.24
C LYS A 60 9.23 -26.90 -0.07
N CYS A 61 7.99 -27.28 -0.39
CA CYS A 61 7.02 -27.80 0.57
C CYS A 61 6.82 -29.29 0.33
N PHE A 62 7.22 -30.12 1.30
CA PHE A 62 7.09 -31.58 1.24
C PHE A 62 5.74 -32.02 1.83
N PHE A 63 4.65 -31.60 1.20
CA PHE A 63 3.28 -31.97 1.53
C PHE A 63 2.71 -32.86 0.42
N SER A 64 1.66 -33.65 0.75
CA SER A 64 0.80 -34.26 -0.27
C SER A 64 0.08 -33.13 -1.04
N GLU A 65 -0.39 -33.42 -2.25
CA GLU A 65 -1.15 -32.48 -3.06
C GLU A 65 -2.41 -32.00 -2.35
N GLU A 66 -3.14 -32.94 -1.71
CA GLU A 66 -4.33 -32.62 -0.92
C GLU A 66 -4.04 -31.69 0.24
N THR A 67 -2.96 -31.96 1.01
CA THR A 67 -2.56 -31.10 2.12
C THR A 67 -2.16 -29.71 1.62
N TYR A 68 -1.38 -29.63 0.55
CA TYR A 68 -0.98 -28.37 -0.02
C TYR A 68 -2.18 -27.56 -0.52
N ALA A 69 -3.09 -28.19 -1.26
CA ALA A 69 -4.32 -27.56 -1.75
C ALA A 69 -5.19 -27.02 -0.60
N SER A 70 -5.35 -27.81 0.48
CA SER A 70 -6.08 -27.36 1.67
C SER A 70 -5.42 -26.17 2.36
N LEU A 71 -4.09 -26.13 2.44
CA LEU A 71 -3.34 -25.07 3.12
C LEU A 71 -3.19 -23.80 2.27
N SER A 72 -3.02 -23.96 0.95
CA SER A 72 -2.86 -22.84 0.02
C SER A 72 -4.16 -22.16 -0.35
N GLY A 73 -5.31 -22.75 0.00
CA GLY A 73 -6.59 -22.27 -0.52
C GLY A 73 -6.67 -22.42 -2.05
N ALA A 74 -5.89 -23.36 -2.62
CA ALA A 74 -5.83 -23.61 -4.05
C ALA A 74 -7.21 -23.97 -4.58
N GLY A 75 -7.83 -23.05 -5.29
CA GLY A 75 -9.19 -23.14 -5.84
C GLY A 75 -9.95 -21.83 -5.81
N ALA A 76 -9.62 -20.91 -4.92
CA ALA A 76 -10.15 -19.55 -4.94
C ALA A 76 -9.11 -18.63 -5.59
N ALA A 77 -9.13 -18.50 -6.93
CA ALA A 77 -8.51 -17.35 -7.57
C ALA A 77 -9.09 -16.10 -6.91
N GLU A 78 -8.23 -15.15 -6.57
CA GLU A 78 -8.70 -13.87 -6.02
C GLU A 78 -9.71 -13.26 -7.00
N ASP A 79 -10.86 -12.82 -6.49
CA ASP A 79 -11.85 -12.15 -7.32
C ASP A 79 -11.30 -10.78 -7.75
N THR A 80 -10.87 -10.70 -9.00
CA THR A 80 -10.33 -9.47 -9.60
C THR A 80 -11.40 -8.55 -10.19
N SER A 81 -12.69 -8.86 -9.99
CA SER A 81 -13.82 -8.12 -10.57
C SER A 81 -13.82 -6.64 -10.13
N ASP A 82 -13.55 -6.37 -8.86
CA ASP A 82 -13.49 -5.01 -8.31
C ASP A 82 -12.32 -4.22 -8.92
N TYR A 83 -11.16 -4.83 -9.15
CA TYR A 83 -10.02 -4.17 -9.79
C TYR A 83 -10.34 -3.77 -11.22
N ARG A 84 -10.90 -4.70 -11.99
CA ARG A 84 -11.32 -4.46 -13.37
C ARG A 84 -12.44 -3.41 -13.44
N LYS A 85 -13.40 -3.45 -12.50
CA LYS A 85 -14.47 -2.47 -12.37
C LYS A 85 -13.92 -1.08 -12.06
N ALA A 86 -13.01 -0.96 -11.08
CA ALA A 86 -12.39 0.32 -10.71
C ALA A 86 -11.64 0.93 -11.90
N TYR A 87 -10.83 0.14 -12.61
CA TYR A 87 -10.09 0.59 -13.79
C TYR A 87 -10.99 1.13 -14.90
N ARG A 88 -12.16 0.49 -15.12
CA ARG A 88 -13.11 0.92 -16.14
C ARG A 88 -13.96 2.11 -15.72
N SER A 89 -14.30 2.23 -14.44
CA SER A 89 -15.29 3.17 -13.93
C SER A 89 -14.70 4.49 -13.44
N LEU A 90 -13.53 4.45 -12.79
CA LEU A 90 -12.87 5.67 -12.32
C LEU A 90 -12.16 6.34 -13.49
N LYS A 91 -12.49 7.62 -13.70
CA LYS A 91 -11.98 8.43 -14.83
C LYS A 91 -10.99 9.48 -14.33
N ASP A 92 -10.33 10.12 -15.29
CA ASP A 92 -9.42 11.25 -15.07
C ASP A 92 -8.20 10.94 -14.19
N ILE A 93 -7.92 9.64 -13.98
CA ILE A 93 -6.69 9.18 -13.35
C ILE A 93 -5.62 9.08 -14.44
N SER A 94 -4.51 9.78 -14.25
CA SER A 94 -3.39 9.74 -15.20
C SER A 94 -2.10 9.24 -14.54
N VAL A 95 -1.31 8.52 -15.33
CA VAL A 95 0.03 8.08 -14.93
C VAL A 95 0.99 9.22 -15.20
N LEU A 96 1.69 9.68 -14.16
CA LEU A 96 2.69 10.75 -14.24
C LEU A 96 4.10 10.18 -14.46
N TYR A 97 4.37 9.04 -13.88
CA TYR A 97 5.64 8.31 -14.00
C TYR A 97 5.41 6.83 -13.73
N GLU A 98 6.12 6.00 -14.42
CA GLU A 98 6.11 4.55 -14.21
C GLU A 98 7.48 3.96 -14.56
N ASP A 99 7.98 3.09 -13.66
CA ASP A 99 9.12 2.23 -13.92
C ASP A 99 8.80 0.79 -13.51
N GLU A 100 9.81 -0.04 -13.40
CA GLU A 100 9.64 -1.45 -13.01
C GLU A 100 9.12 -1.64 -11.58
N ASN A 101 9.35 -0.68 -10.66
CA ASN A 101 9.13 -0.83 -9.23
C ASN A 101 8.05 0.08 -8.68
N ILE A 102 7.88 1.27 -9.27
CA ILE A 102 6.97 2.30 -8.77
C ILE A 102 6.08 2.86 -9.88
N LEU A 103 4.98 3.45 -9.47
CA LEU A 103 4.04 4.18 -10.31
C LEU A 103 3.60 5.44 -9.55
N LEU A 104 3.55 6.58 -10.25
CA LEU A 104 3.06 7.85 -9.74
C LEU A 104 1.76 8.19 -10.46
N LEU A 105 0.69 8.33 -9.70
CA LEU A 105 -0.64 8.62 -10.22
C LEU A 105 -1.06 10.04 -9.87
N ASN A 106 -1.69 10.73 -10.81
CA ASN A 106 -2.46 11.93 -10.53
C ASN A 106 -3.88 11.51 -10.18
N LYS A 107 -4.22 11.62 -8.89
CA LYS A 107 -5.55 11.33 -8.38
C LYS A 107 -6.46 12.54 -8.59
N PRO A 108 -7.61 12.43 -9.27
CA PRO A 108 -8.57 13.52 -9.34
C PRO A 108 -9.29 13.70 -8.00
N ALA A 109 -9.90 14.88 -7.81
CA ALA A 109 -10.85 15.10 -6.72
C ALA A 109 -12.08 14.20 -6.87
N GLY A 110 -12.71 13.82 -5.76
CA GLY A 110 -13.87 12.92 -5.73
C GLY A 110 -13.53 11.44 -5.65
N VAL A 111 -12.31 11.02 -5.99
CA VAL A 111 -11.87 9.63 -5.93
C VAL A 111 -11.24 9.32 -4.57
N LEU A 112 -11.63 8.19 -3.95
CA LEU A 112 -11.00 7.68 -2.74
C LEU A 112 -9.60 7.13 -3.06
N THR A 113 -8.63 7.36 -2.18
CA THR A 113 -7.30 6.73 -2.31
C THR A 113 -7.37 5.23 -1.97
N GLN A 114 -8.10 4.88 -0.93
CA GLN A 114 -8.38 3.51 -0.49
C GLN A 114 -9.85 3.37 -0.11
N LYS A 115 -10.40 2.17 -0.20
CA LYS A 115 -11.77 1.88 0.22
C LYS A 115 -12.02 2.32 1.65
N ALA A 116 -13.14 2.97 1.91
CA ALA A 116 -13.67 3.23 3.24
C ALA A 116 -14.68 2.13 3.64
N LYS A 117 -15.40 1.59 2.64
CA LYS A 117 -16.35 0.48 2.78
C LYS A 117 -16.06 -0.58 1.72
N PRO A 118 -16.45 -1.84 1.92
CA PRO A 118 -16.19 -2.94 0.99
C PRO A 118 -16.67 -2.66 -0.44
N GLU A 119 -17.82 -2.00 -0.59
CA GLU A 119 -18.44 -1.68 -1.88
C GLU A 119 -17.81 -0.50 -2.63
N ASP A 120 -16.95 0.28 -1.96
CA ASP A 120 -16.31 1.43 -2.58
C ASP A 120 -15.31 1.01 -3.67
N LEU A 121 -15.17 1.87 -4.66
CA LEU A 121 -14.07 1.82 -5.61
C LEU A 121 -13.05 2.89 -5.24
N SER A 122 -11.78 2.53 -5.30
CA SER A 122 -10.72 3.46 -4.94
C SER A 122 -9.53 3.41 -5.92
N LEU A 123 -8.62 4.37 -5.75
CA LEU A 123 -7.40 4.43 -6.55
C LEU A 123 -6.54 3.18 -6.39
N ASN A 124 -6.58 2.54 -5.22
CA ASN A 124 -5.83 1.30 -4.97
C ASN A 124 -6.34 0.14 -5.83
N GLU A 125 -7.66 -0.02 -5.95
CA GLU A 125 -8.25 -1.01 -6.86
C GLU A 125 -7.98 -0.65 -8.32
N TRP A 126 -8.05 0.64 -8.66
CA TRP A 126 -7.72 1.12 -10.00
C TRP A 126 -6.28 0.78 -10.39
N LEU A 127 -5.32 0.99 -9.48
CA LEU A 127 -3.90 0.64 -9.66
C LEU A 127 -3.74 -0.82 -10.05
N ILE A 128 -4.34 -1.74 -9.28
CA ILE A 128 -4.24 -3.18 -9.55
C ILE A 128 -4.90 -3.51 -10.90
N GLY A 129 -6.07 -2.94 -11.17
CA GLY A 129 -6.77 -3.11 -12.44
C GLY A 129 -5.99 -2.58 -13.64
N HIS A 130 -5.28 -1.46 -13.51
CA HIS A 130 -4.37 -0.91 -14.51
C HIS A 130 -3.22 -1.87 -14.80
N LEU A 131 -2.54 -2.38 -13.77
CA LEU A 131 -1.42 -3.29 -13.90
C LEU A 131 -1.83 -4.64 -14.51
N LEU A 132 -3.01 -5.14 -14.18
CA LEU A 132 -3.58 -6.35 -14.80
C LEU A 132 -3.92 -6.11 -16.27
N ALA A 133 -4.49 -4.95 -16.61
CA ALA A 133 -4.85 -4.61 -17.99
C ALA A 133 -3.62 -4.38 -18.89
N ALA A 134 -2.50 -3.97 -18.31
CA ALA A 134 -1.20 -3.80 -18.99
C ALA A 134 -0.33 -5.06 -19.00
N ASP A 135 -0.84 -6.21 -18.53
CA ASP A 135 -0.07 -7.45 -18.32
C ASP A 135 1.23 -7.27 -17.49
N ALA A 136 1.29 -6.21 -16.70
CA ALA A 136 2.43 -5.92 -15.82
C ALA A 136 2.47 -6.83 -14.59
N ILE A 137 1.33 -7.39 -14.20
CA ILE A 137 1.16 -8.42 -13.16
C ILE A 137 0.14 -9.46 -13.61
N LYS A 138 0.24 -10.67 -13.07
CA LYS A 138 -0.74 -11.74 -13.26
C LYS A 138 -1.64 -11.85 -12.04
N GLU A 139 -2.86 -12.38 -12.23
CA GLU A 139 -3.77 -12.66 -11.11
C GLU A 139 -3.14 -13.57 -10.05
N THR A 140 -2.31 -14.54 -10.50
CA THR A 140 -1.56 -15.44 -9.62
C THR A 140 -0.55 -14.74 -8.72
N ASP A 141 -0.03 -13.57 -9.13
CA ASP A 141 0.94 -12.81 -8.34
C ASP A 141 0.28 -12.17 -7.12
N LEU A 142 -1.02 -11.85 -7.22
CA LEU A 142 -1.80 -11.25 -6.15
C LEU A 142 -1.89 -12.15 -4.91
N ALA A 143 -1.82 -13.46 -5.06
CA ALA A 143 -1.79 -14.38 -3.92
C ALA A 143 -0.65 -14.12 -2.93
N THR A 144 0.46 -13.52 -3.38
CA THR A 144 1.66 -13.31 -2.56
C THR A 144 2.06 -11.86 -2.38
N PHE A 145 1.69 -11.00 -3.32
CA PHE A 145 1.98 -9.56 -3.26
C PHE A 145 0.88 -8.74 -3.96
N HIS A 146 0.40 -7.71 -3.26
CA HIS A 146 -0.52 -6.73 -3.82
C HIS A 146 0.21 -5.39 -4.01
N PRO A 147 0.30 -4.89 -5.27
CA PRO A 147 0.65 -3.50 -5.51
C PRO A 147 -0.26 -2.57 -4.71
N SER A 148 0.30 -1.51 -4.17
CA SER A 148 -0.49 -0.64 -3.28
C SER A 148 -0.03 0.81 -3.32
N VAL A 149 -0.96 1.71 -2.98
CA VAL A 149 -0.66 3.10 -2.73
C VAL A 149 0.17 3.25 -1.44
N CYS A 150 1.18 4.12 -1.46
CA CYS A 150 2.10 4.35 -0.35
C CYS A 150 1.79 5.60 0.47
N ASN A 151 1.02 6.55 -0.10
CA ASN A 151 0.48 7.71 0.61
C ASN A 151 -1.02 7.85 0.33
N ARG A 152 -1.68 8.66 1.12
CA ARG A 152 -3.11 8.94 0.96
C ARG A 152 -3.33 10.43 0.74
N LEU A 153 -4.29 10.73 -0.11
CA LEU A 153 -4.93 12.03 -0.24
C LEU A 153 -6.40 11.84 0.11
N ASP A 154 -7.01 12.85 0.67
CA ASP A 154 -8.44 12.87 0.96
C ASP A 154 -9.26 12.77 -0.33
N ARG A 155 -10.54 12.39 -0.21
CA ARG A 155 -11.42 12.19 -1.35
C ARG A 155 -11.42 13.39 -2.29
N ASN A 156 -11.57 14.60 -1.72
CA ASN A 156 -11.69 15.85 -2.48
C ASN A 156 -10.34 16.53 -2.78
N THR A 157 -9.23 15.95 -2.34
CA THR A 157 -7.88 16.43 -2.65
C THR A 157 -7.39 15.71 -3.91
N SER A 158 -7.04 16.47 -4.93
CA SER A 158 -6.34 15.97 -6.13
C SER A 158 -4.83 16.02 -5.95
N GLY A 159 -4.09 15.26 -6.76
CA GLY A 159 -2.63 15.34 -6.79
C GLY A 159 -1.94 13.99 -6.79
N ILE A 160 -0.65 14.00 -6.48
CA ILE A 160 0.26 12.87 -6.66
C ILE A 160 0.07 11.81 -5.58
N VAL A 161 -0.20 10.60 -6.02
CA VAL A 161 -0.19 9.39 -5.18
C VAL A 161 0.93 8.47 -5.64
N LEU A 162 1.78 8.10 -4.70
CA LEU A 162 2.92 7.20 -4.89
C LEU A 162 2.45 5.76 -4.72
N CYS A 163 2.78 4.90 -5.67
CA CYS A 163 2.33 3.51 -5.69
C CYS A 163 3.53 2.57 -5.86
N GLY A 164 3.57 1.52 -5.06
CA GLY A 164 4.55 0.45 -5.20
C GLY A 164 4.01 -0.66 -6.09
N LYS A 165 4.70 -0.94 -7.21
CA LYS A 165 4.40 -2.06 -8.11
C LYS A 165 5.04 -3.36 -7.63
N THR A 166 6.16 -3.23 -6.90
CA THR A 166 6.90 -4.34 -6.29
C THR A 166 7.06 -4.12 -4.79
N LEU A 167 7.41 -5.17 -4.07
CA LEU A 167 7.72 -5.04 -2.64
C LEU A 167 8.89 -4.09 -2.40
N ALA A 168 9.93 -4.16 -3.22
CA ALA A 168 11.09 -3.26 -3.16
C ALA A 168 10.68 -1.80 -3.37
N GLY A 169 9.85 -1.51 -4.38
CA GLY A 169 9.30 -0.19 -4.63
C GLY A 169 8.45 0.32 -3.48
N SER A 170 7.54 -0.52 -2.96
CA SER A 170 6.70 -0.18 -1.79
C SER A 170 7.54 0.14 -0.55
N GLN A 171 8.59 -0.63 -0.30
CA GLN A 171 9.50 -0.41 0.84
C GLN A 171 10.32 0.88 0.67
N ALA A 172 10.84 1.14 -0.55
CA ALA A 172 11.59 2.35 -0.85
C ALA A 172 10.72 3.60 -0.66
N LEU A 173 9.52 3.62 -1.25
CA LEU A 173 8.57 4.72 -1.10
C LEU A 173 8.14 4.93 0.35
N SER A 174 7.82 3.85 1.08
CA SER A 174 7.46 3.94 2.49
C SER A 174 8.59 4.50 3.35
N ARG A 175 9.84 4.18 3.04
CA ARG A 175 11.01 4.70 3.73
C ARG A 175 11.13 6.21 3.56
N ILE A 176 11.13 6.70 2.30
CA ILE A 176 11.29 8.14 2.02
C ILE A 176 10.11 8.99 2.52
N ILE A 177 8.92 8.39 2.66
CA ILE A 177 7.77 9.05 3.30
C ILE A 177 7.96 9.11 4.82
N LYS A 178 8.42 8.01 5.42
CA LYS A 178 8.61 7.89 6.88
C LYS A 178 9.73 8.79 7.39
N ASP A 179 10.86 8.84 6.70
CA ASP A 179 12.01 9.67 7.07
C ASP A 179 11.85 11.14 6.65
N ARG A 180 10.71 11.49 6.02
CA ARG A 180 10.37 12.82 5.54
C ARG A 180 11.38 13.40 4.55
N SER A 181 12.12 12.57 3.82
CA SER A 181 13.04 13.02 2.77
C SER A 181 12.30 13.57 1.55
N VAL A 182 11.03 13.22 1.39
CA VAL A 182 10.15 13.81 0.38
C VAL A 182 9.37 14.97 1.00
N LYS A 183 9.58 16.18 0.46
CA LYS A 183 8.77 17.36 0.81
C LYS A 183 7.41 17.25 0.12
N LYS A 184 6.35 17.54 0.86
CA LYS A 184 4.97 17.52 0.35
C LYS A 184 4.46 18.94 0.25
N TYR A 185 4.07 19.35 -0.96
CA TYR A 185 3.50 20.65 -1.24
C TYR A 185 2.03 20.50 -1.65
N TYR A 186 1.21 21.45 -1.22
CA TYR A 186 -0.20 21.54 -1.57
C TYR A 186 -0.52 22.94 -2.02
N GLN A 187 -1.42 23.04 -3.01
CA GLN A 187 -2.01 24.32 -3.41
C GLN A 187 -3.46 24.37 -2.97
N THR A 188 -3.88 25.51 -2.44
CA THR A 188 -5.26 25.74 -2.03
C THR A 188 -5.68 27.17 -2.32
N VAL A 189 -6.97 27.36 -2.54
CA VAL A 189 -7.58 28.70 -2.69
C VAL A 189 -8.25 29.05 -1.36
N CYS A 190 -7.86 30.16 -0.79
CA CYS A 190 -8.41 30.66 0.47
C CYS A 190 -9.17 31.98 0.24
N LYS A 191 -10.20 32.22 1.06
CA LYS A 191 -10.88 33.51 1.11
C LYS A 191 -9.99 34.52 1.84
N GLY A 192 -9.78 35.69 1.27
CA GLY A 192 -8.96 36.75 1.84
C GLY A 192 -7.59 36.90 1.15
N LYS A 193 -6.66 37.58 1.80
CA LYS A 193 -5.31 37.83 1.30
C LYS A 193 -4.29 37.28 2.29
N ILE A 194 -3.39 36.46 1.81
CA ILE A 194 -2.17 36.04 2.52
C ILE A 194 -1.09 37.02 2.04
N LEU A 195 -0.58 37.84 2.92
CA LEU A 195 0.34 38.92 2.56
C LEU A 195 1.82 38.53 2.67
N GLN A 196 2.12 37.51 3.46
CA GLN A 196 3.48 37.02 3.71
C GLN A 196 3.50 35.52 4.01
N GLU A 197 4.67 34.94 3.88
CA GLU A 197 4.91 33.56 4.34
C GLU A 197 4.62 33.44 5.84
N SER A 198 4.05 32.34 6.22
CA SER A 198 3.75 32.07 7.63
C SER A 198 3.78 30.59 7.94
N THR A 199 4.02 30.28 9.19
CA THR A 199 3.91 28.92 9.72
C THR A 199 2.71 28.86 10.64
N LEU A 200 1.81 27.92 10.39
CA LEU A 200 0.68 27.62 11.27
C LEU A 200 1.02 26.37 12.05
N GLU A 201 0.97 26.48 13.37
CA GLU A 201 1.18 25.38 14.28
C GLU A 201 -0.04 25.23 15.18
N GLY A 202 -0.47 24.00 15.44
CA GLY A 202 -1.63 23.75 16.28
C GLY A 202 -1.89 22.26 16.46
N TYR A 203 -2.75 21.95 17.40
CA TYR A 203 -3.18 20.60 17.73
C TYR A 203 -4.49 20.31 17.03
N LEU A 204 -4.51 19.24 16.22
CA LEU A 204 -5.69 18.80 15.49
C LEU A 204 -6.38 17.69 16.28
N TYR A 205 -7.64 17.90 16.56
CA TYR A 205 -8.55 16.88 17.07
C TYR A 205 -9.61 16.55 16.02
N LYS A 206 -9.75 15.28 15.70
CA LYS A 206 -10.80 14.80 14.80
C LYS A 206 -11.92 14.15 15.62
N ASP A 207 -13.08 14.80 15.64
CA ASP A 207 -14.30 14.14 16.13
C ASP A 207 -14.81 13.15 15.07
N GLU A 208 -14.64 11.87 15.33
CA GLU A 208 -15.04 10.81 14.39
C GLU A 208 -16.57 10.71 14.24
N ARG A 209 -17.33 11.12 15.26
CA ARG A 209 -18.79 11.07 15.23
C ARG A 209 -19.39 12.11 14.28
N THR A 210 -18.82 13.30 14.28
CA THR A 210 -19.27 14.41 13.42
C THR A 210 -18.43 14.53 12.14
N ASN A 211 -17.31 13.80 12.07
CA ASN A 211 -16.30 13.89 11.02
C ASN A 211 -15.78 15.34 10.82
N THR A 212 -15.70 16.09 11.92
CA THR A 212 -15.16 17.45 11.93
C THR A 212 -13.77 17.49 12.55
N VAL A 213 -12.93 18.42 12.06
CA VAL A 213 -11.61 18.68 12.63
C VAL A 213 -11.65 20.02 13.36
N GLN A 214 -11.18 20.02 14.60
CA GLN A 214 -10.98 21.23 15.39
C GLN A 214 -9.49 21.48 15.54
N VAL A 215 -9.11 22.75 15.57
CA VAL A 215 -7.73 23.20 15.71
C VAL A 215 -7.60 23.97 17.03
N PHE A 216 -6.66 23.56 17.85
CA PHE A 216 -6.35 24.17 19.14
C PHE A 216 -4.95 24.76 19.07
N PRO A 217 -4.75 26.03 19.46
CA PRO A 217 -3.41 26.65 19.47
C PRO A 217 -2.52 26.09 20.57
N ASP A 218 -3.09 25.61 21.67
CA ASP A 218 -2.37 25.06 22.83
C ASP A 218 -2.81 23.63 23.12
N ILE A 219 -1.87 22.78 23.52
CA ILE A 219 -2.15 21.39 23.93
C ILE A 219 -3.01 21.34 25.19
N ALA A 220 -2.91 22.33 26.08
CA ALA A 220 -3.69 22.38 27.31
C ALA A 220 -5.20 22.56 27.05
N GLU A 221 -5.57 23.08 25.88
CA GLU A 221 -6.96 23.27 25.46
C GLU A 221 -7.46 22.12 24.58
N ALA A 222 -6.55 21.27 24.11
CA ALA A 222 -6.86 20.19 23.18
C ALA A 222 -7.21 18.90 23.92
N PRO A 223 -8.10 18.04 23.36
CA PRO A 223 -8.33 16.70 23.87
C PRO A 223 -7.04 15.86 23.90
N GLU A 224 -6.99 14.84 24.80
CA GLU A 224 -5.79 14.01 25.01
C GLU A 224 -5.29 13.29 23.73
N ASP A 225 -6.19 12.99 22.80
CA ASP A 225 -5.91 12.32 21.54
C ASP A 225 -5.65 13.30 20.36
N ALA A 226 -5.56 14.61 20.64
CA ALA A 226 -5.18 15.59 19.63
C ALA A 226 -3.73 15.43 19.20
N SER A 227 -3.45 15.59 17.90
CA SER A 227 -2.13 15.47 17.32
C SER A 227 -1.57 16.81 16.87
N LEU A 228 -0.27 17.06 17.15
CA LEU A 228 0.42 18.23 16.66
C LEU A 228 0.46 18.23 15.14
N SER A 229 0.07 19.35 14.52
CA SER A 229 0.17 19.61 13.10
C SER A 229 0.90 20.92 12.83
N LEU A 230 1.75 20.89 11.81
CA LEU A 230 2.51 22.04 11.36
C LEU A 230 2.29 22.25 9.86
N ILE A 231 1.87 23.45 9.48
CA ILE A 231 1.69 23.86 8.09
C ILE A 231 2.58 25.07 7.83
N HIS A 232 3.44 24.96 6.84
CA HIS A 232 4.26 26.05 6.37
C HIS A 232 3.65 26.63 5.08
N ILE A 233 3.25 27.89 5.10
CA ILE A 233 2.72 28.63 3.96
C ILE A 233 3.88 29.37 3.31
N SER A 234 4.32 28.88 2.14
CA SER A 234 5.34 29.51 1.32
C SER A 234 4.70 30.11 0.07
N GLU A 235 5.15 31.30 -0.31
CA GLU A 235 4.77 32.03 -1.53
C GLU A 235 3.25 32.04 -1.84
N PRO A 236 2.50 33.04 -1.36
CA PRO A 236 1.15 33.26 -1.84
C PRO A 236 1.20 33.60 -3.33
N THR A 237 0.82 32.63 -4.19
CA THR A 237 0.77 32.86 -5.62
C THR A 237 -0.31 33.88 -5.92
N ARG A 238 0.04 35.04 -6.46
CA ARG A 238 -0.91 35.97 -7.04
C ARG A 238 -1.49 35.34 -8.29
N GLN A 239 -2.77 35.04 -8.31
CA GLN A 239 -3.50 34.92 -9.56
C GLN A 239 -3.66 36.35 -10.13
N GLU A 240 -2.91 36.66 -11.17
CA GLU A 240 -3.25 37.82 -11.99
C GLU A 240 -4.60 37.57 -12.63
N ALA A 241 -5.51 38.50 -12.41
CA ALA A 241 -6.84 38.52 -12.97
C ALA A 241 -6.78 38.82 -14.48
#